data_3b91a4e5841b77f951e9fc92401f6cbe
#
_entry.id   3b91a4e5841b77f951e9fc92401f6cbe
#
_cell.length_a   1.000
_cell.length_b   1.000
_cell.length_c   1.000
_cell.angle_alpha   90.00
_cell.angle_beta   90.00
_cell.angle_gamma   90.00
#
_symmetry.space_group_name_H-M   'P 1'
#
loop_
_entity.id
_entity.type
_entity.pdbx_description
1 polymer ?
#
loop_
_entity_poly.entity_id
_entity_poly.type
_entity_poly.pdbx_seq_one_letter_code
_entity_poly.pdbx_strand_id
1 'polypeptide(L)'
;KVKIKAKRAGMEKVEVSSDILHPKLYETLRSWRNKEAERLKLPVYTVLQQKALLGISNTLPTNSKELLAVPGVGKKIVERYGGVLLDMVDEFRFQQK
;
A
#
# COMPACT_ATOMS: atom_id res chain seq x y z
N LYS A 1 -10.13 -19.32 14.84
CA LYS A 1 -10.71 -19.41 14.65
C LYS A 1 -11.01 -19.01 14.54
N VAL A 2 -10.44 -18.65 14.39
CA VAL A 2 -10.98 -18.61 14.12
C VAL A 2 -11.36 -18.23 13.82
N LYS A 3 -11.13 -18.09 13.74
CA LYS A 3 -11.67 -18.10 13.31
C LYS A 3 -12.21 -17.75 13.07
N ILE A 4 -12.05 -17.42 12.95
CA ILE A 4 -12.70 -17.41 12.52
C ILE A 4 -13.22 -17.11 12.34
N LYS A 5 -13.26 -16.99 12.30
CA LYS A 5 -13.89 -17.03 11.97
C LYS A 5 -14.36 -16.59 11.76
N ALA A 6 -14.21 -16.37 11.83
CA ALA A 6 -14.72 -16.26 11.54
C ALA A 6 -15.15 -15.71 11.19
N LYS A 7 -15.40 -15.63 10.92
CA LYS A 7 -15.83 -15.48 10.53
C LYS A 7 -16.20 -14.86 10.17
N ARG A 8 -16.38 -14.72 9.95
CA ARG A 8 -16.69 -14.39 9.48
C ARG A 8 -16.75 -13.69 8.96
N ALA A 9 -16.52 -13.73 9.00
CA ALA A 9 -16.47 -13.31 8.48
C ALA A 9 -16.37 -12.69 7.69
N GLY A 10 -16.28 -12.61 7.31
CA GLY A 10 -16.10 -12.44 6.67
C GLY A 10 -15.76 -11.90 5.89
N MET A 11 -15.62 -11.98 5.46
CA MET A 11 -15.22 -11.84 4.94
C MET A 11 -14.79 -11.34 4.32
N GLU A 12 -14.57 -11.27 3.99
CA GLU A 12 -14.06 -11.05 3.76
C GLU A 12 -13.34 -10.61 3.74
N LYS A 13 -13.04 -10.49 3.89
CA LYS A 13 -12.33 -10.20 4.00
C LYS A 13 -11.46 -10.03 4.63
N VAL A 14 -11.58 -9.71 5.33
CA VAL A 14 -10.60 -9.63 6.08
C VAL A 14 -9.33 -10.29 5.90
N GLU A 15 -9.25 -11.10 5.41
CA GLU A 15 -8.08 -11.77 5.08
C GLU A 15 -7.02 -10.90 4.54
N VAL A 16 -7.33 -9.72 4.17
CA VAL A 16 -6.36 -8.74 3.76
C VAL A 16 -5.28 -8.56 4.80
N SER A 17 -5.67 -8.52 6.06
CA SER A 17 -4.69 -8.29 7.11
C SER A 17 -3.69 -9.44 7.22
N SER A 18 -4.11 -10.65 6.88
CA SER A 18 -3.20 -11.79 6.96
C SER A 18 -2.17 -11.78 5.84
N ASP A 19 -2.39 -10.97 4.80
CA ASP A 19 -1.48 -10.92 3.65
C ASP A 19 -0.47 -9.78 3.74
N ILE A 20 -0.49 -9.01 4.81
CA ILE A 20 0.44 -7.88 4.93
C ILE A 20 1.78 -8.41 5.43
N LEU A 21 2.78 -8.38 4.56
CA LEU A 21 4.10 -8.89 4.88
C LEU A 21 4.96 -7.88 5.62
N HIS A 22 4.71 -6.60 5.40
CA HIS A 22 5.50 -5.53 6.01
C HIS A 22 4.57 -4.48 6.61
N PRO A 23 4.03 -4.76 7.81
CA PRO A 23 3.02 -3.87 8.41
C PRO A 23 3.49 -2.44 8.62
N LYS A 24 4.76 -2.25 8.99
CA LYS A 24 5.26 -0.90 9.21
C LYS A 24 5.24 -0.08 7.93
N LEU A 25 5.68 -0.67 6.83
CA LEU A 25 5.66 0.03 5.56
C LEU A 25 4.22 0.28 5.12
N TYR A 26 3.36 -0.70 5.31
CA TYR A 26 1.96 -0.55 4.97
C TYR A 26 1.34 0.64 5.69
N GLU A 27 1.61 0.75 6.99
CA GLU A 27 1.07 1.87 7.77
C GLU A 27 1.67 3.21 7.35
N THR A 28 2.94 3.22 7.01
CA THR A 28 3.58 4.44 6.53
C THR A 28 2.94 4.90 5.23
N LEU A 29 2.74 3.98 4.29
CA LEU A 29 2.11 4.30 3.02
C LEU A 29 0.66 4.75 3.22
N ARG A 30 -0.05 4.06 4.09
CA ARG A 30 -1.45 4.39 4.36
C ARG A 30 -1.57 5.79 4.96
N SER A 31 -0.72 6.09 5.92
CA SER A 31 -0.72 7.39 6.57
C SER A 31 -0.42 8.50 5.54
N TRP A 32 0.58 8.27 4.70
CA TRP A 32 0.91 9.23 3.65
C TRP A 32 -0.28 9.44 2.71
N ARG A 33 -0.90 8.33 2.29
CA ARG A 33 -2.04 8.41 1.38
C ARG A 33 -3.18 9.23 1.99
N ASN A 34 -3.46 8.96 3.26
CA ASN A 34 -4.57 9.66 3.93
C ASN A 34 -4.29 11.16 4.01
N LYS A 35 -3.05 11.52 4.31
CA LYS A 35 -2.68 12.94 4.37
C LYS A 35 -2.76 13.60 3.01
N GLU A 36 -2.33 12.91 1.98
CA GLU A 36 -2.38 13.47 0.64
C GLU A 36 -3.82 13.67 0.18
N ALA A 37 -4.68 12.68 0.46
CA ALA A 37 -6.08 12.78 0.11
C ALA A 37 -6.73 13.94 0.84
N GLU A 38 -6.39 14.12 2.10
CA GLU A 38 -6.91 15.23 2.87
C GLU A 38 -6.47 16.57 2.30
N ARG A 39 -5.20 16.65 1.93
CA ARG A 39 -4.65 17.86 1.32
C ARG A 39 -5.40 18.22 0.03
N LEU A 40 -5.74 17.22 -0.76
CA LEU A 40 -6.43 17.41 -2.02
C LEU A 40 -7.94 17.47 -1.86
N LYS A 41 -8.44 17.12 -0.67
CA LYS A 41 -9.88 17.05 -0.40
C LYS A 41 -10.57 16.05 -1.30
N LEU A 42 -9.95 14.90 -1.46
CA LEU A 42 -10.44 13.81 -2.31
C LEU A 42 -10.55 12.53 -1.48
N PRO A 43 -11.37 11.58 -1.94
CA PRO A 43 -11.41 10.27 -1.28
C PRO A 43 -10.04 9.60 -1.36
N VAL A 44 -9.72 8.82 -0.32
CA VAL A 44 -8.39 8.22 -0.23
C VAL A 44 -8.08 7.30 -1.41
N TYR A 45 -9.08 6.60 -1.93
CA TYR A 45 -8.84 5.66 -3.03
C TYR A 45 -8.45 6.36 -4.33
N THR A 46 -8.70 7.66 -4.47
CA THR A 46 -8.28 8.38 -5.67
C THR A 46 -6.78 8.66 -5.65
N VAL A 47 -6.18 8.69 -4.45
CA VAL A 47 -4.74 8.81 -4.34
C VAL A 47 -4.08 7.47 -4.57
N LEU A 48 -4.55 6.44 -3.84
CA LEU A 48 -3.96 5.12 -3.93
C LEU A 48 -4.94 4.10 -3.37
N GLN A 49 -5.27 3.09 -4.16
CA GLN A 49 -6.20 2.06 -3.71
C GLN A 49 -5.56 1.17 -2.66
N GLN A 50 -6.39 0.53 -1.85
CA GLN A 50 -5.89 -0.33 -0.80
C GLN A 50 -5.05 -1.48 -1.37
N LYS A 51 -5.47 -2.07 -2.48
CA LYS A 51 -4.69 -3.15 -3.08
C LYS A 51 -3.33 -2.67 -3.53
N ALA A 52 -3.21 -1.39 -3.91
CA ALA A 52 -1.92 -0.84 -4.28
C ALA A 52 -1.03 -0.68 -3.05
N LEU A 53 -1.61 -0.23 -1.94
CA LEU A 53 -0.85 -0.15 -0.69
C LEU A 53 -0.28 -1.51 -0.32
N LEU A 54 -1.15 -2.51 -0.38
CA LEU A 54 -0.75 -3.87 -0.02
C LEU A 54 0.33 -4.38 -0.97
N GLY A 55 0.13 -4.18 -2.27
CA GLY A 55 1.09 -4.63 -3.27
C GLY A 55 2.46 -3.98 -3.10
N ILE A 56 2.48 -2.67 -2.87
CA ILE A 56 3.74 -1.96 -2.69
C ILE A 56 4.46 -2.47 -1.43
N SER A 57 3.73 -2.61 -0.34
CA SER A 57 4.34 -3.02 0.91
C SER A 57 4.84 -4.47 0.85
N ASN A 58 4.20 -5.30 0.04
CA ASN A 58 4.57 -6.71 -0.04
C ASN A 58 5.67 -6.98 -1.06
N THR A 59 5.73 -6.22 -2.15
CA THR A 59 6.69 -6.48 -3.22
C THR A 59 7.94 -5.62 -3.16
N LEU A 60 7.89 -4.51 -2.42
CA LEU A 60 9.03 -3.62 -2.24
C LEU A 60 9.66 -3.22 -3.58
N PRO A 61 8.90 -2.54 -4.45
CA PRO A 61 9.44 -2.15 -5.76
C PRO A 61 10.64 -1.22 -5.60
N THR A 62 11.62 -1.38 -6.47
CA THR A 62 12.85 -0.59 -6.40
C THR A 62 12.97 0.45 -7.51
N ASN A 63 12.08 0.41 -8.49
CA ASN A 63 12.12 1.37 -9.59
C ASN A 63 10.70 1.57 -10.12
N SER A 64 10.57 2.50 -11.05
CA SER A 64 9.26 2.85 -11.59
C SER A 64 8.61 1.69 -12.31
N LYS A 65 9.40 0.89 -12.98
CA LYS A 65 8.87 -0.25 -13.72
C LYS A 65 8.23 -1.26 -12.79
N GLU A 66 8.93 -1.57 -11.70
CA GLU A 66 8.40 -2.51 -10.71
C GLU A 66 7.17 -1.92 -10.01
N LEU A 67 7.21 -0.63 -9.74
CA LEU A 67 6.07 0.03 -9.12
C LEU A 67 4.85 -0.02 -10.02
N LEU A 68 5.04 0.21 -11.31
CA LEU A 68 3.93 0.16 -12.27
C LEU A 68 3.33 -1.24 -12.37
N ALA A 69 4.11 -2.26 -12.09
CA ALA A 69 3.61 -3.64 -12.14
C ALA A 69 2.73 -3.99 -10.95
N VAL A 70 2.72 -3.18 -9.91
CA VAL A 70 1.89 -3.44 -8.74
C VAL A 70 0.42 -3.24 -9.10
N PRO A 71 -0.46 -4.21 -8.80
CA PRO A 71 -1.89 -4.03 -9.06
C PRO A 71 -2.43 -2.80 -8.36
N GLY A 72 -3.19 -2.01 -9.07
CA GLY A 72 -3.76 -0.79 -8.54
C GLY A 72 -2.90 0.44 -8.73
N VAL A 73 -1.66 0.27 -9.19
CA VAL A 73 -0.78 1.38 -9.48
C VAL A 73 -0.80 1.62 -10.99
N GLY A 74 -1.28 2.79 -11.39
CA GLY A 74 -1.33 3.14 -12.80
C GLY A 74 -0.23 4.11 -13.16
N LYS A 75 -0.15 4.40 -14.46
CA LYS A 75 0.85 5.33 -14.98
C LYS A 75 0.80 6.67 -14.29
N LYS A 76 -0.40 7.19 -14.08
CA LYS A 76 -0.56 8.52 -13.47
C LYS A 76 -0.03 8.52 -12.04
N ILE A 77 -0.24 7.44 -11.33
CA ILE A 77 0.25 7.35 -9.95
C ILE A 77 1.78 7.33 -9.96
N VAL A 78 2.37 6.59 -10.88
CA VAL A 78 3.83 6.56 -10.99
C VAL A 78 4.37 7.94 -11.34
N GLU A 79 3.74 8.63 -12.28
CA GLU A 79 4.17 9.95 -12.67
C GLU A 79 4.05 10.96 -11.54
N ARG A 80 2.97 10.87 -10.79
CA ARG A 80 2.69 11.84 -9.74
C ARG A 80 3.40 11.54 -8.43
N TYR A 81 3.44 10.27 -8.04
CA TYR A 81 3.91 9.88 -6.72
C TYR A 81 5.02 8.85 -6.73
N GLY A 82 5.48 8.44 -7.91
CA GLY A 82 6.46 7.36 -7.99
C GLY A 82 7.69 7.61 -7.14
N GLY A 83 8.25 8.84 -7.21
CA GLY A 83 9.44 9.16 -6.44
C GLY A 83 9.21 9.03 -4.95
N VAL A 84 8.07 9.57 -4.47
CA VAL A 84 7.76 9.52 -3.04
C VAL A 84 7.57 8.07 -2.58
N LEU A 85 6.82 7.29 -3.37
CA LEU A 85 6.55 5.90 -3.01
C LEU A 85 7.84 5.08 -2.98
N LEU A 86 8.69 5.27 -3.98
CA LEU A 86 9.95 4.54 -4.02
C LEU A 86 10.88 4.97 -2.88
N ASP A 87 10.86 6.25 -2.53
CA ASP A 87 11.65 6.73 -1.39
C ASP A 87 11.21 6.07 -0.10
N MET A 88 9.90 5.94 0.10
CA MET A 88 9.39 5.31 1.31
C MET A 88 9.77 3.84 1.37
N VAL A 89 9.68 3.15 0.25
CA VAL A 89 10.07 1.73 0.19
C VAL A 89 11.57 1.60 0.47
N ASP A 90 12.35 2.45 -0.15
CA ASP A 90 13.80 2.40 -0.01
C ASP A 90 14.22 2.66 1.44
N GLU A 91 13.61 3.65 2.05
CA GLU A 91 13.89 3.96 3.45
C GLU A 91 13.53 2.80 4.37
N PHE A 92 12.39 2.16 4.11
CA PHE A 92 11.98 1.01 4.88
C PHE A 92 12.98 -0.14 4.75
N ARG A 93 13.43 -0.41 3.51
CA ARG A 93 14.39 -1.47 3.27
C ARG A 93 15.71 -1.19 3.98
N PHE A 94 16.12 0.06 3.97
CA PHE A 94 17.35 0.45 4.64
C PHE A 94 17.24 0.20 6.15
N GLN A 95 16.09 0.50 6.73
CA GLN A 95 15.88 0.33 8.16
C GLN A 95 15.82 -1.14 8.58
N GLN A 96 15.51 -2.03 7.64
CA GLN A 96 15.38 -3.45 7.95
C GLN A 96 16.71 -4.17 8.00
N LYS A 97 17.78 -3.53 7.70
CA LYS A 97 19.11 -4.18 7.73
C LYS A 97 19.68 -4.34 9.16
#